data_3e27396e18835b1f25a45dd895d9f7b3
#
_entry.id   3e27396e18835b1f25a45dd895d9f7b3
#
_cell.length_a   1.000
_cell.length_b   1.000
_cell.length_c   1.000
_cell.angle_alpha   90.00
_cell.angle_beta   90.00
_cell.angle_gamma   90.00
#
_symmetry.space_group_name_H-M   'P 1'
#
loop_
_entity.id
_entity.type
_entity.pdbx_description
1 polymer ?
#
loop_
_entity_poly.entity_id
_entity_poly.type
_entity_poly.pdbx_seq_one_letter_code
_entity_poly.pdbx_strand_id
1 'polypeptide(L)'
;MKKYILFFLLLSCDSEESRLADSYYQNKNYNKAIEYYTESLKLKPNDTQSLYRRGRSFEEIKQFQNAIKDYNKVLELDKENVNAILSLAINSLREKKYVDAELYAKKVIKINPDLHDAYYLLGRSQQYQGMFSDAVRSYQTSISLNSDFSESYYYLGLVYLKLKNDKNACKNFSISASLNNSEAKKIQKRYCY
;
A
#
# COMPACT_ATOMS: atom_id res chain seq x y z
N MET A 1 0.15 10.42 59.67
CA MET A 1 -0.35 10.89 58.37
C MET A 1 0.32 10.08 57.25
N LYS A 2 -0.35 9.07 56.72
CA LYS A 2 0.17 8.22 55.63
C LYS A 2 -0.20 8.89 54.29
N LYS A 3 0.80 9.40 53.53
CA LYS A 3 0.65 9.86 52.18
C LYS A 3 0.50 8.65 51.24
N TYR A 4 -0.68 8.44 50.72
CA TYR A 4 -0.88 7.50 49.61
C TYR A 4 -0.38 8.18 48.33
N ILE A 5 0.76 7.73 47.84
CA ILE A 5 1.25 8.05 46.48
C ILE A 5 0.43 7.21 45.54
N LEU A 6 -0.52 7.82 44.86
CA LEU A 6 -1.26 7.21 43.76
C LEU A 6 -0.29 7.13 42.58
N PHE A 7 0.29 5.96 42.37
CA PHE A 7 1.09 5.66 41.18
C PHE A 7 0.11 5.50 40.01
N PHE A 8 -0.09 6.60 39.25
CA PHE A 8 -0.75 6.50 37.96
C PHE A 8 0.19 5.68 37.05
N LEU A 9 -0.09 4.40 36.94
CA LEU A 9 0.37 3.57 35.83
C LEU A 9 -0.22 4.15 34.56
N LEU A 10 0.58 4.97 33.87
CA LEU A 10 0.34 5.31 32.47
C LEU A 10 0.63 4.05 31.64
N LEU A 11 -0.26 3.08 31.74
CA LEU A 11 -0.38 2.05 30.72
C LEU A 11 -0.83 2.78 29.45
N SER A 12 0.00 2.73 28.43
CA SER A 12 -0.38 3.05 27.04
C SER A 12 -1.38 1.99 26.58
N CYS A 13 -2.58 2.05 27.13
CA CYS A 13 -3.66 1.18 26.74
C CYS A 13 -4.29 1.78 25.47
N ASP A 14 -4.29 1.03 24.38
CA ASP A 14 -5.22 1.29 23.28
C ASP A 14 -6.59 1.51 23.89
N SER A 15 -7.31 2.52 23.40
CA SER A 15 -8.66 2.76 23.94
C SER A 15 -9.53 1.54 23.65
N GLU A 16 -10.55 1.32 24.47
CA GLU A 16 -11.50 0.21 24.24
C GLU A 16 -12.14 0.33 22.86
N GLU A 17 -12.42 1.56 22.44
CA GLU A 17 -12.94 1.86 21.10
C GLU A 17 -11.98 1.44 19.99
N SER A 18 -10.67 1.68 20.15
CA SER A 18 -9.67 1.27 19.16
C SER A 18 -9.60 -0.26 19.01
N ARG A 19 -9.65 -0.99 20.14
CA ARG A 19 -9.66 -2.47 20.12
C ARG A 19 -10.95 -3.02 19.48
N LEU A 20 -12.10 -2.42 19.75
CA LEU A 20 -13.36 -2.79 19.10
C LEU A 20 -13.32 -2.48 17.60
N ALA A 21 -12.76 -1.33 17.21
CA ALA A 21 -12.56 -0.99 15.81
C ALA A 21 -11.69 -2.02 15.08
N ASP A 22 -10.57 -2.45 15.69
CA ASP A 22 -9.71 -3.50 15.14
C ASP A 22 -10.46 -4.81 14.95
N SER A 23 -11.27 -5.22 15.91
CA SER A 23 -12.11 -6.41 15.80
C SER A 23 -13.10 -6.31 14.64
N TYR A 24 -13.77 -5.17 14.48
CA TYR A 24 -14.68 -4.94 13.34
C TYR A 24 -13.92 -4.93 12.01
N TYR A 25 -12.72 -4.34 11.95
CA TYR A 25 -11.89 -4.35 10.75
C TYR A 25 -11.51 -5.78 10.33
N GLN A 26 -11.05 -6.60 11.27
CA GLN A 26 -10.72 -8.01 11.03
C GLN A 26 -11.92 -8.82 10.53
N ASN A 27 -13.11 -8.53 11.05
CA ASN A 27 -14.37 -9.12 10.62
C ASN A 27 -14.95 -8.48 9.34
N LYS A 28 -14.18 -7.63 8.64
CA LYS A 28 -14.56 -6.91 7.42
C LYS A 28 -15.81 -6.03 7.56
N ASN A 29 -16.18 -5.68 8.79
CA ASN A 29 -17.26 -4.72 9.06
C ASN A 29 -16.68 -3.30 9.11
N TYR A 30 -16.25 -2.83 7.93
CA TYR A 30 -15.52 -1.57 7.81
C TYR A 30 -16.30 -0.35 8.23
N ASN A 31 -17.63 -0.34 8.06
CA ASN A 31 -18.47 0.77 8.53
C ASN A 31 -18.42 0.92 10.06
N LYS A 32 -18.54 -0.19 10.79
CA LYS A 32 -18.40 -0.17 12.25
C LYS A 32 -16.96 0.12 12.69
N ALA A 33 -15.96 -0.41 11.96
CA ALA A 33 -14.57 -0.06 12.24
C ALA A 33 -14.34 1.46 12.15
N ILE A 34 -14.86 2.11 11.10
CA ILE A 34 -14.77 3.58 10.93
C ILE A 34 -15.44 4.32 12.08
N GLU A 35 -16.65 3.87 12.50
CA GLU A 35 -17.37 4.45 13.62
C GLU A 35 -16.50 4.43 14.89
N TYR A 36 -16.03 3.26 15.29
CA TYR A 36 -15.24 3.08 16.51
C TYR A 36 -13.86 3.74 16.44
N TYR A 37 -13.15 3.72 15.29
CA TYR A 37 -11.92 4.52 15.14
C TYR A 37 -12.22 6.02 15.26
N THR A 38 -13.38 6.48 14.78
CA THR A 38 -13.75 7.89 14.89
C THR A 38 -13.99 8.28 16.34
N GLU A 39 -14.65 7.44 17.14
CA GLU A 39 -14.83 7.68 18.59
C GLU A 39 -13.47 7.66 19.31
N SER A 40 -12.60 6.68 19.02
CA SER A 40 -11.24 6.63 19.56
C SER A 40 -10.46 7.92 19.26
N LEU A 41 -10.57 8.44 18.03
CA LEU A 41 -9.88 9.64 17.60
C LEU A 41 -10.46 10.94 18.18
N LYS A 42 -11.68 10.94 18.71
CA LYS A 42 -12.18 12.07 19.54
C LYS A 42 -11.42 12.17 20.87
N LEU A 43 -11.01 11.03 21.43
CA LEU A 43 -10.25 10.97 22.68
C LEU A 43 -8.75 11.18 22.43
N LYS A 44 -8.22 10.62 21.34
CA LYS A 44 -6.81 10.67 20.96
C LYS A 44 -6.65 11.13 19.48
N PRO A 45 -6.79 12.44 19.19
CA PRO A 45 -6.83 12.94 17.79
C PRO A 45 -5.56 12.70 16.99
N ASN A 46 -4.44 12.45 17.66
CA ASN A 46 -3.13 12.26 17.04
C ASN A 46 -2.64 10.80 17.12
N ASP A 47 -3.54 9.85 17.38
CA ASP A 47 -3.20 8.44 17.30
C ASP A 47 -3.02 8.01 15.84
N THR A 48 -1.75 7.93 15.40
CA THR A 48 -1.39 7.60 14.01
C THR A 48 -1.86 6.22 13.59
N GLN A 49 -1.95 5.28 14.52
CA GLN A 49 -2.39 3.92 14.24
C GLN A 49 -3.90 3.88 13.95
N SER A 50 -4.72 4.52 14.78
CA SER A 50 -6.16 4.63 14.54
C SER A 50 -6.48 5.43 13.27
N LEU A 51 -5.75 6.52 13.00
CA LEU A 51 -5.86 7.27 11.74
C LEU A 51 -5.56 6.37 10.54
N TYR A 52 -4.42 5.67 10.54
CA TYR A 52 -4.04 4.79 9.44
C TYR A 52 -5.08 3.68 9.21
N ARG A 53 -5.51 2.99 10.27
CA ARG A 53 -6.50 1.91 10.19
C ARG A 53 -7.88 2.40 9.75
N ARG A 54 -8.31 3.59 10.18
CA ARG A 54 -9.54 4.22 9.68
C ARG A 54 -9.42 4.54 8.19
N GLY A 55 -8.29 5.09 7.76
CA GLY A 55 -7.98 5.30 6.35
C GLY A 55 -8.09 4.01 5.54
N ARG A 56 -7.51 2.90 6.03
CA ARG A 56 -7.65 1.58 5.39
C ARG A 56 -9.11 1.11 5.33
N SER A 57 -9.88 1.34 6.40
CA SER A 57 -11.30 1.01 6.42
C SER A 57 -12.10 1.82 5.38
N PHE A 58 -11.76 3.10 5.20
CA PHE A 58 -12.34 3.94 4.15
C PHE A 58 -11.99 3.43 2.73
N GLU A 59 -10.77 2.93 2.51
CA GLU A 59 -10.39 2.32 1.22
C GLU A 59 -11.26 1.11 0.88
N GLU A 60 -11.49 0.23 1.87
CA GLU A 60 -12.28 -1.00 1.67
C GLU A 60 -13.72 -0.70 1.25
N ILE A 61 -14.30 0.40 1.72
CA ILE A 61 -15.63 0.88 1.30
C ILE A 61 -15.57 1.92 0.17
N LYS A 62 -14.41 2.06 -0.49
CA LYS A 62 -14.16 2.94 -1.65
C LYS A 62 -14.33 4.44 -1.35
N GLN A 63 -14.25 4.86 -0.12
CA GLN A 63 -14.25 6.27 0.28
C GLN A 63 -12.81 6.85 0.26
N PHE A 64 -12.20 6.85 -0.92
CA PHE A 64 -10.78 7.14 -1.11
C PHE A 64 -10.35 8.53 -0.63
N GLN A 65 -11.20 9.55 -0.76
CA GLN A 65 -10.88 10.90 -0.30
C GLN A 65 -10.76 10.98 1.23
N ASN A 66 -11.61 10.22 1.95
CA ASN A 66 -11.52 10.13 3.41
C ASN A 66 -10.25 9.38 3.83
N ALA A 67 -9.90 8.31 3.11
CA ALA A 67 -8.64 7.58 3.33
C ALA A 67 -7.42 8.49 3.14
N ILE A 68 -7.36 9.23 2.03
CA ILE A 68 -6.27 10.17 1.73
C ILE A 68 -6.14 11.22 2.84
N LYS A 69 -7.26 11.75 3.35
CA LYS A 69 -7.25 12.72 4.45
C LYS A 69 -6.61 12.13 5.72
N ASP A 70 -6.97 10.91 6.06
CA ASP A 70 -6.41 10.23 7.23
C ASP A 70 -4.92 9.93 7.04
N TYR A 71 -4.48 9.43 5.87
CA TYR A 71 -3.06 9.19 5.60
C TYR A 71 -2.23 10.49 5.60
N ASN A 72 -2.76 11.57 5.07
CA ASN A 72 -2.09 12.86 5.17
C ASN A 72 -1.95 13.32 6.62
N LYS A 73 -2.97 13.07 7.46
CA LYS A 73 -2.89 13.38 8.89
C LYS A 73 -1.83 12.53 9.59
N VAL A 74 -1.69 11.25 9.21
CA VAL A 74 -0.58 10.41 9.68
C VAL A 74 0.76 11.04 9.31
N LEU A 75 0.94 11.51 8.06
CA LEU A 75 2.20 12.11 7.60
C LEU A 75 2.50 13.50 8.18
N GLU A 76 1.49 14.24 8.65
CA GLU A 76 1.72 15.45 9.44
C GLU A 76 2.38 15.12 10.80
N LEU A 77 2.02 13.98 11.39
CA LEU A 77 2.49 13.53 12.71
C LEU A 77 3.79 12.71 12.61
N ASP A 78 3.89 11.87 11.59
CA ASP A 78 5.02 10.99 11.30
C ASP A 78 5.35 11.05 9.80
N LYS A 79 6.30 11.91 9.45
CA LYS A 79 6.67 12.18 8.05
C LYS A 79 7.30 10.99 7.33
N GLU A 80 7.76 9.98 8.07
CA GLU A 80 8.44 8.80 7.54
C GLU A 80 7.58 7.54 7.65
N ASN A 81 6.30 7.67 7.95
CA ASN A 81 5.39 6.54 8.02
C ASN A 81 5.23 5.84 6.67
N VAL A 82 6.00 4.77 6.48
CA VAL A 82 6.08 4.01 5.24
C VAL A 82 4.70 3.54 4.76
N ASN A 83 3.88 3.05 5.68
CA ASN A 83 2.56 2.52 5.34
C ASN A 83 1.62 3.60 4.79
N ALA A 84 1.62 4.80 5.40
CA ALA A 84 0.83 5.92 4.91
C ALA A 84 1.33 6.42 3.55
N ILE A 85 2.67 6.48 3.34
CA ILE A 85 3.25 6.89 2.06
C ILE A 85 2.89 5.89 0.95
N LEU A 86 2.98 4.58 1.21
CA LEU A 86 2.59 3.54 0.25
C LEU A 86 1.10 3.65 -0.11
N SER A 87 0.24 3.85 0.90
CA SER A 87 -1.20 4.02 0.67
C SER A 87 -1.49 5.26 -0.20
N LEU A 88 -0.77 6.37 0.03
CA LEU A 88 -0.89 7.55 -0.82
C LEU A 88 -0.37 7.32 -2.24
N ALA A 89 0.71 6.55 -2.42
CA ALA A 89 1.20 6.16 -3.75
C ALA A 89 0.13 5.35 -4.52
N ILE A 90 -0.50 4.38 -3.86
CA ILE A 90 -1.58 3.57 -4.45
C ILE A 90 -2.79 4.44 -4.83
N ASN A 91 -3.20 5.36 -3.94
CA ASN A 91 -4.31 6.27 -4.22
C ASN A 91 -3.97 7.23 -5.37
N SER A 92 -2.73 7.73 -5.45
CA SER A 92 -2.26 8.56 -6.57
C SER A 92 -2.30 7.82 -7.91
N LEU A 93 -1.91 6.52 -7.94
CA LEU A 93 -2.08 5.69 -9.14
C LEU A 93 -3.55 5.55 -9.56
N ARG A 94 -4.45 5.37 -8.59
CA ARG A 94 -5.90 5.28 -8.82
C ARG A 94 -6.47 6.57 -9.39
N GLU A 95 -6.00 7.70 -8.88
CA GLU A 95 -6.39 9.04 -9.36
C GLU A 95 -5.66 9.47 -10.65
N LYS A 96 -4.81 8.59 -11.22
CA LYS A 96 -3.97 8.86 -12.40
C LYS A 96 -2.96 10.00 -12.19
N LYS A 97 -2.62 10.30 -10.95
CA LYS A 97 -1.57 11.25 -10.55
C LYS A 97 -0.22 10.52 -10.50
N TYR A 98 0.27 10.15 -11.70
CA TYR A 98 1.40 9.24 -11.80
C TYR A 98 2.71 9.84 -11.28
N VAL A 99 2.90 11.15 -11.43
CA VAL A 99 4.07 11.86 -10.90
C VAL A 99 4.08 11.84 -9.38
N ASP A 100 2.92 12.05 -8.74
CA ASP A 100 2.80 11.99 -7.28
C ASP A 100 3.06 10.57 -6.77
N ALA A 101 2.54 9.55 -7.46
CA ALA A 101 2.79 8.15 -7.13
C ALA A 101 4.29 7.81 -7.19
N GLU A 102 4.99 8.31 -8.22
CA GLU A 102 6.44 8.15 -8.35
C GLU A 102 7.20 8.83 -7.20
N LEU A 103 6.79 10.04 -6.83
CA LEU A 103 7.40 10.78 -5.72
C LEU A 103 7.24 10.02 -4.39
N TYR A 104 6.04 9.52 -4.10
CA TYR A 104 5.79 8.71 -2.90
C TYR A 104 6.60 7.42 -2.91
N ALA A 105 6.65 6.70 -4.03
CA ALA A 105 7.43 5.48 -4.14
C ALA A 105 8.93 5.73 -3.89
N LYS A 106 9.50 6.78 -4.49
CA LYS A 106 10.89 7.20 -4.25
C LYS A 106 11.14 7.60 -2.80
N LYS A 107 10.17 8.24 -2.14
CA LYS A 107 10.27 8.57 -0.72
C LYS A 107 10.36 7.31 0.13
N VAL A 108 9.54 6.29 -0.15
CA VAL A 108 9.63 5.00 0.56
C VAL A 108 10.98 4.33 0.32
N ILE A 109 11.48 4.29 -0.92
CA ILE A 109 12.79 3.69 -1.24
C ILE A 109 13.92 4.37 -0.46
N LYS A 110 13.83 5.69 -0.24
CA LYS A 110 14.82 6.41 0.57
C LYS A 110 14.79 6.01 2.04
N ILE A 111 13.60 5.70 2.59
CA ILE A 111 13.42 5.29 4.00
C ILE A 111 13.75 3.81 4.17
N ASN A 112 13.27 2.97 3.27
CA ASN A 112 13.47 1.53 3.27
C ASN A 112 13.79 1.03 1.86
N PRO A 113 15.09 0.92 1.50
CA PRO A 113 15.52 0.52 0.16
C PRO A 113 15.24 -0.96 -0.17
N ASP A 114 14.94 -1.79 0.81
CA ASP A 114 14.72 -3.22 0.61
C ASP A 114 13.22 -3.59 0.46
N LEU A 115 12.34 -2.59 0.41
CA LEU A 115 10.91 -2.82 0.31
C LEU A 115 10.48 -2.98 -1.16
N HIS A 116 10.23 -4.21 -1.59
CA HIS A 116 9.86 -4.54 -2.98
C HIS A 116 8.60 -3.81 -3.47
N ASP A 117 7.61 -3.55 -2.59
CA ASP A 117 6.38 -2.82 -2.93
C ASP A 117 6.66 -1.42 -3.45
N ALA A 118 7.68 -0.73 -2.90
CA ALA A 118 8.03 0.61 -3.33
C ALA A 118 8.55 0.61 -4.78
N TYR A 119 9.38 -0.35 -5.14
CA TYR A 119 9.85 -0.50 -6.52
C TYR A 119 8.74 -0.95 -7.47
N TYR A 120 7.83 -1.78 -7.02
CA TYR A 120 6.65 -2.13 -7.79
C TYR A 120 5.79 -0.90 -8.10
N LEU A 121 5.49 -0.06 -7.10
CA LEU A 121 4.73 1.17 -7.28
C LEU A 121 5.48 2.19 -8.15
N LEU A 122 6.80 2.28 -8.02
CA LEU A 122 7.66 3.06 -8.90
C LEU A 122 7.52 2.59 -10.34
N GLY A 123 7.64 1.29 -10.59
CA GLY A 123 7.47 0.70 -11.92
C GLY A 123 6.09 0.97 -12.50
N ARG A 124 5.03 0.87 -11.69
CA ARG A 124 3.65 1.19 -12.09
C ARG A 124 3.50 2.65 -12.53
N SER A 125 4.03 3.59 -11.74
CA SER A 125 3.96 5.01 -12.07
C SER A 125 4.73 5.34 -13.34
N GLN A 126 5.94 4.81 -13.51
CA GLN A 126 6.77 4.97 -14.69
C GLN A 126 6.12 4.36 -15.95
N GLN A 127 5.52 3.18 -15.84
CA GLN A 127 4.79 2.55 -16.92
C GLN A 127 3.66 3.43 -17.44
N TYR A 128 2.86 4.02 -16.54
CA TYR A 128 1.76 4.91 -16.93
C TYR A 128 2.24 6.25 -17.51
N GLN A 129 3.45 6.68 -17.17
CA GLN A 129 4.10 7.84 -17.77
C GLN A 129 4.78 7.52 -19.12
N GLY A 130 4.76 6.27 -19.58
CA GLY A 130 5.43 5.84 -20.79
C GLY A 130 6.95 5.64 -20.65
N MET A 131 7.48 5.70 -19.44
CA MET A 131 8.91 5.52 -19.13
C MET A 131 9.24 4.03 -19.03
N PHE A 132 9.06 3.30 -20.16
CA PHE A 132 9.09 1.84 -20.14
C PHE A 132 10.43 1.23 -19.73
N SER A 133 11.55 1.84 -20.12
CA SER A 133 12.89 1.36 -19.72
C SER A 133 13.12 1.47 -18.23
N ASP A 134 12.63 2.55 -17.61
CA ASP A 134 12.71 2.75 -16.16
C ASP A 134 11.79 1.78 -15.41
N ALA A 135 10.57 1.60 -15.92
CA ALA A 135 9.62 0.64 -15.37
C ALA A 135 10.17 -0.79 -15.36
N VAL A 136 10.87 -1.21 -16.44
CA VAL A 136 11.55 -2.52 -16.49
C VAL A 136 12.54 -2.64 -15.33
N ARG A 137 13.41 -1.64 -15.13
CA ARG A 137 14.39 -1.66 -14.03
C ARG A 137 13.71 -1.74 -12.66
N SER A 138 12.69 -0.93 -12.45
CA SER A 138 11.96 -0.89 -11.18
C SER A 138 11.29 -2.23 -10.86
N TYR A 139 10.60 -2.85 -11.83
CA TYR A 139 10.01 -4.17 -11.63
C TYR A 139 11.06 -5.27 -11.42
N GLN A 140 12.20 -5.21 -12.12
CA GLN A 140 13.30 -6.16 -11.91
C GLN A 140 13.88 -6.02 -10.50
N THR A 141 14.03 -4.81 -9.98
CA THR A 141 14.45 -4.59 -8.59
C THR A 141 13.42 -5.14 -7.60
N SER A 142 12.13 -4.88 -7.81
CA SER A 142 11.08 -5.46 -6.99
C SER A 142 11.13 -7.00 -6.97
N ILE A 143 11.36 -7.63 -8.12
CA ILE A 143 11.50 -9.09 -8.26
C ILE A 143 12.77 -9.60 -7.54
N SER A 144 13.89 -8.86 -7.61
CA SER A 144 15.11 -9.27 -6.92
C SER A 144 14.98 -9.22 -5.40
N LEU A 145 14.15 -8.31 -4.88
CA LEU A 145 13.85 -8.18 -3.45
C LEU A 145 12.80 -9.20 -2.97
N ASN A 146 11.85 -9.55 -3.83
CA ASN A 146 10.84 -10.58 -3.55
C ASN A 146 10.49 -11.35 -4.83
N SER A 147 11.11 -12.52 -4.99
CA SER A 147 10.94 -13.39 -6.17
C SER A 147 9.54 -14.02 -6.29
N ASP A 148 8.75 -14.00 -5.22
CA ASP A 148 7.40 -14.60 -5.20
C ASP A 148 6.30 -13.55 -5.41
N PHE A 149 6.67 -12.28 -5.64
CA PHE A 149 5.71 -11.23 -5.88
C PHE A 149 5.20 -11.23 -7.33
N SER A 150 4.13 -11.94 -7.55
CA SER A 150 3.55 -12.25 -8.87
C SER A 150 3.18 -11.00 -9.68
N GLU A 151 2.78 -9.92 -9.01
CA GLU A 151 2.37 -8.67 -9.63
C GLU A 151 3.51 -8.01 -10.42
N SER A 152 4.74 -8.02 -9.87
CA SER A 152 5.88 -7.43 -10.57
C SER A 152 6.19 -8.17 -11.88
N TYR A 153 6.11 -9.49 -11.91
CA TYR A 153 6.24 -10.25 -13.15
C TYR A 153 5.11 -9.93 -14.13
N TYR A 154 3.88 -9.87 -13.65
CA TYR A 154 2.72 -9.56 -14.51
C TYR A 154 2.90 -8.20 -15.21
N TYR A 155 3.18 -7.15 -14.45
CA TYR A 155 3.35 -5.81 -15.01
C TYR A 155 4.61 -5.67 -15.85
N LEU A 156 5.71 -6.34 -15.51
CA LEU A 156 6.91 -6.44 -16.35
C LEU A 156 6.57 -7.10 -17.69
N GLY A 157 5.77 -8.17 -17.68
CA GLY A 157 5.26 -8.80 -18.89
C GLY A 157 4.47 -7.82 -19.77
N LEU A 158 3.58 -7.02 -19.17
CA LEU A 158 2.82 -5.99 -19.90
C LEU A 158 3.73 -4.91 -20.51
N VAL A 159 4.79 -4.50 -19.80
CA VAL A 159 5.77 -3.55 -20.34
C VAL A 159 6.51 -4.16 -21.52
N TYR A 160 6.94 -5.42 -21.45
CA TYR A 160 7.59 -6.09 -22.58
C TYR A 160 6.68 -6.24 -23.79
N LEU A 161 5.37 -6.46 -23.62
CA LEU A 161 4.43 -6.41 -24.76
C LEU A 161 4.40 -5.02 -25.42
N LYS A 162 4.42 -3.95 -24.63
CA LYS A 162 4.49 -2.57 -25.17
C LYS A 162 5.79 -2.33 -25.94
N LEU A 163 6.87 -2.94 -25.50
CA LEU A 163 8.19 -2.90 -26.16
C LEU A 163 8.32 -3.89 -27.31
N LYS A 164 7.24 -4.61 -27.69
CA LYS A 164 7.23 -5.66 -28.74
C LYS A 164 8.26 -6.78 -28.49
N ASN A 165 8.53 -7.08 -27.22
CA ASN A 165 9.43 -8.17 -26.80
C ASN A 165 8.59 -9.33 -26.26
N ASP A 166 7.95 -10.05 -27.19
CA ASP A 166 6.98 -11.11 -26.86
C ASP A 166 7.63 -12.25 -26.08
N LYS A 167 8.88 -12.58 -26.39
CA LYS A 167 9.62 -13.64 -25.68
C LYS A 167 9.74 -13.34 -24.18
N ASN A 168 10.16 -12.13 -23.82
CA ASN A 168 10.28 -11.74 -22.42
C ASN A 168 8.91 -11.52 -21.78
N ALA A 169 7.93 -11.02 -22.52
CA ALA A 169 6.57 -10.90 -22.04
C ALA A 169 6.01 -12.27 -21.61
N CYS A 170 6.07 -13.26 -22.49
CA CYS A 170 5.57 -14.61 -22.23
C CYS A 170 6.32 -15.31 -21.08
N LYS A 171 7.65 -15.13 -20.99
CA LYS A 171 8.41 -15.64 -19.85
C LYS A 171 7.88 -15.08 -18.52
N ASN A 172 7.67 -13.77 -18.44
CA ASN A 172 7.20 -13.14 -17.21
C ASN A 172 5.75 -13.51 -16.90
N PHE A 173 4.86 -13.60 -17.88
CA PHE A 173 3.49 -14.10 -17.65
C PHE A 173 3.47 -15.53 -17.16
N SER A 174 4.35 -16.40 -17.69
CA SER A 174 4.47 -17.79 -17.22
C SER A 174 4.86 -17.86 -15.75
N ILE A 175 5.86 -17.09 -15.33
CA ILE A 175 6.27 -17.03 -13.92
C ILE A 175 5.15 -16.48 -13.05
N SER A 176 4.55 -15.34 -13.44
CA SER A 176 3.43 -14.75 -12.71
C SER A 176 2.25 -15.71 -12.56
N ALA A 177 1.94 -16.47 -13.62
CA ALA A 177 0.88 -17.47 -13.62
C ALA A 177 1.19 -18.65 -12.69
N SER A 178 2.45 -19.10 -12.63
CA SER A 178 2.88 -20.14 -11.68
C SER A 178 2.78 -19.70 -10.22
N LEU A 179 2.93 -18.39 -9.98
CA LEU A 179 2.70 -17.72 -8.69
C LEU A 179 1.22 -17.37 -8.44
N ASN A 180 0.30 -18.04 -9.14
CA ASN A 180 -1.15 -17.92 -8.98
C ASN A 180 -1.79 -16.59 -9.42
N ASN A 181 -1.12 -15.75 -10.21
CA ASN A 181 -1.74 -14.56 -10.79
C ASN A 181 -2.75 -14.95 -11.88
N SER A 182 -4.04 -14.71 -11.63
CA SER A 182 -5.13 -15.10 -12.53
C SER A 182 -5.11 -14.34 -13.85
N GLU A 183 -4.73 -13.06 -13.83
CA GLU A 183 -4.67 -12.24 -15.03
C GLU A 183 -3.51 -12.66 -15.94
N ALA A 184 -2.36 -13.01 -15.34
CA ALA A 184 -1.23 -13.56 -16.08
C ALA A 184 -1.62 -14.89 -16.75
N LYS A 185 -2.36 -15.78 -16.07
CA LYS A 185 -2.87 -17.04 -16.68
C LYS A 185 -3.73 -16.79 -17.91
N LYS A 186 -4.62 -15.78 -17.86
CA LYS A 186 -5.49 -15.42 -18.99
C LYS A 186 -4.67 -14.89 -20.18
N ILE A 187 -3.74 -13.97 -19.93
CA ILE A 187 -2.90 -13.39 -20.97
C ILE A 187 -1.97 -14.44 -21.58
N GLN A 188 -1.34 -15.26 -20.77
CA GLN A 188 -0.48 -16.34 -21.23
C GLN A 188 -1.20 -17.23 -22.25
N LYS A 189 -2.41 -17.67 -21.94
CA LYS A 189 -3.22 -18.50 -22.87
C LYS A 189 -3.56 -17.79 -24.18
N ARG A 190 -3.68 -16.47 -24.17
CA ARG A 190 -4.10 -15.69 -25.34
C ARG A 190 -2.95 -15.31 -26.27
N TYR A 191 -1.76 -15.06 -25.72
CA TYR A 191 -0.67 -14.45 -26.47
C TYR A 191 0.60 -15.29 -26.55
N CYS A 192 0.73 -16.36 -25.77
CA CYS A 192 1.97 -17.10 -25.64
C CYS A 192 1.92 -18.54 -26.19
N TYR A 193 0.84 -18.89 -26.86
CA TYR A 193 0.65 -20.20 -27.50
C TYR A 193 0.24 -20.03 -28.98
#